data_5e3a520fc1932fd9dea6d7683e66b884
#
_entry.id   5e3a520fc1932fd9dea6d7683e66b884
#
_cell.length_a   1.000
_cell.length_b   1.000
_cell.length_c   1.000
_cell.angle_alpha   90.00
_cell.angle_beta   90.00
_cell.angle_gamma   90.00
#
_symmetry.space_group_name_H-M   'P 1'
#
loop_
_entity.id
_entity.type
_entity.pdbx_description
1 polymer ?
#
loop_
_entity_poly.entity_id
_entity_poly.type
_entity_poly.pdbx_seq_one_letter_code
_entity_poly.pdbx_strand_id
1 'polypeptide(L)'
;MALLGFSTPAHANLQFTYETVKPENQQGDFEYFNLLMQPGQKQTVQVMLSNRADEEQTIEVGLNGAKTNSNGVLEFGPSAIKNDASLKYDFKDLVKGPKEMTLGPNETRPLNIEISMPETNYIGKIVGGIHLKSKPTKKEEEENKKATGVINEYAFVIGMVLSESDTVIKPELSLNKVYAGLANYRNSIFANFSNTSADFVNNMTVEMEVTKKGSEAVLYDIKRADMRMAPNSMIDFPLEMNGDQMEAGDYKAHIVVTSGEEKWTFDKAFKITNEEADKYNAQDVTLIQERGIDWKLIALIVGGVFVTFLAIFFIVRSMNKKKNSKKRGKKKRK
;
A
#
# COMPACT_ATOMS: atom_id res chain seq x y z
N MET A 1 -41.49 -4.15 21.26
CA MET A 1 -41.54 -4.22 19.79
C MET A 1 -40.09 -4.30 19.29
N ALA A 2 -39.59 -5.50 18.98
CA ALA A 2 -38.20 -5.72 18.59
C ALA A 2 -38.10 -5.60 17.07
N LEU A 3 -37.34 -4.60 16.57
CA LEU A 3 -36.99 -4.48 15.16
C LEU A 3 -35.92 -5.54 14.84
N LEU A 4 -36.33 -6.61 14.21
CA LEU A 4 -35.44 -7.54 13.54
C LEU A 4 -34.94 -6.90 12.25
N GLY A 5 -33.74 -6.32 12.28
CA GLY A 5 -33.05 -5.89 11.09
C GLY A 5 -32.62 -7.11 10.28
N PHE A 6 -33.23 -7.34 9.13
CA PHE A 6 -32.74 -8.27 8.12
C PHE A 6 -31.51 -7.68 7.48
N SER A 7 -30.30 -8.16 7.86
CA SER A 7 -29.11 -7.92 7.08
C SER A 7 -29.20 -8.77 5.81
N THR A 8 -29.45 -8.15 4.66
CA THR A 8 -29.25 -8.80 3.36
C THR A 8 -27.75 -9.10 3.23
N PRO A 9 -27.35 -10.35 2.94
CA PRO A 9 -25.96 -10.63 2.65
C PRO A 9 -25.58 -9.83 1.38
N ALA A 10 -24.56 -8.99 1.49
CA ALA A 10 -23.96 -8.36 0.34
C ALA A 10 -23.26 -9.47 -0.46
N HIS A 11 -23.90 -9.97 -1.51
CA HIS A 11 -23.24 -10.82 -2.49
C HIS A 11 -22.30 -9.93 -3.29
N ALA A 12 -20.99 -10.10 -3.11
CA ALA A 12 -20.00 -9.59 -4.03
C ALA A 12 -20.22 -10.29 -5.38
N ASN A 13 -20.98 -9.65 -6.25
CA ASN A 13 -21.21 -10.16 -7.59
C ASN A 13 -20.00 -9.83 -8.43
N LEU A 14 -19.14 -10.81 -8.71
CA LEU A 14 -18.07 -10.68 -9.68
C LEU A 14 -18.72 -10.40 -11.03
N GLN A 15 -18.65 -9.15 -11.47
CA GLN A 15 -19.33 -8.69 -12.67
C GLN A 15 -18.75 -9.28 -13.96
N PHE A 16 -17.46 -9.71 -13.90
CA PHE A 16 -16.80 -10.37 -15.01
C PHE A 16 -15.93 -11.54 -14.55
N THR A 17 -15.60 -12.42 -15.48
CA THR A 17 -14.64 -13.53 -15.29
C THR A 17 -13.61 -13.51 -16.40
N TYR A 18 -12.49 -14.20 -16.19
CA TYR A 18 -11.46 -14.34 -17.20
C TYR A 18 -11.02 -15.81 -17.34
N GLU A 19 -10.45 -16.14 -18.51
CA GLU A 19 -9.79 -17.41 -18.80
C GLU A 19 -8.57 -17.14 -19.67
N THR A 20 -7.41 -17.71 -19.31
CA THR A 20 -6.18 -17.58 -20.10
C THR A 20 -6.16 -18.60 -21.24
N VAL A 21 -5.93 -18.15 -22.47
CA VAL A 21 -5.73 -19.04 -23.62
C VAL A 21 -4.25 -19.39 -23.68
N LYS A 22 -3.90 -20.63 -23.34
CA LYS A 22 -2.51 -21.10 -23.28
C LYS A 22 -1.94 -21.27 -24.69
N PRO A 23 -0.84 -20.54 -25.05
CA PRO A 23 -0.19 -20.72 -26.33
C PRO A 23 0.73 -21.96 -26.34
N GLU A 24 1.20 -22.38 -27.50
CA GLU A 24 2.04 -23.58 -27.67
C GLU A 24 3.37 -23.54 -26.90
N ASN A 25 3.92 -22.34 -26.69
CA ASN A 25 5.17 -22.13 -25.96
C ASN A 25 4.95 -21.89 -24.44
N GLN A 26 3.76 -22.18 -23.89
CA GLN A 26 3.48 -22.18 -22.48
C GLN A 26 4.30 -23.27 -21.77
N GLN A 27 5.02 -22.90 -20.72
CA GLN A 27 5.75 -23.82 -19.85
C GLN A 27 4.92 -24.16 -18.62
N GLY A 28 4.57 -25.43 -18.46
CA GLY A 28 3.76 -25.93 -17.35
C GLY A 28 2.26 -25.61 -17.47
N ASP A 29 1.47 -26.22 -16.57
CA ASP A 29 0.02 -26.07 -16.52
C ASP A 29 -0.38 -25.10 -15.39
N PHE A 30 -0.25 -23.81 -15.65
CA PHE A 30 -0.53 -22.74 -14.70
C PHE A 30 -1.69 -21.86 -15.19
N GLU A 31 -2.37 -21.18 -14.28
CA GLU A 31 -3.40 -20.18 -14.57
C GLU A 31 -2.81 -18.81 -14.98
N TYR A 32 -1.49 -18.69 -15.07
CA TYR A 32 -0.75 -17.52 -15.53
C TYR A 32 0.10 -17.87 -16.75
N PHE A 33 0.55 -16.86 -17.48
CA PHE A 33 1.44 -17.06 -18.61
C PHE A 33 2.88 -17.30 -18.15
N ASN A 34 3.48 -18.41 -18.54
CA ASN A 34 4.90 -18.73 -18.36
C ASN A 34 5.46 -19.14 -19.72
N LEU A 35 6.03 -18.20 -20.46
CA LEU A 35 6.33 -18.35 -21.88
C LEU A 35 7.82 -18.48 -22.14
N LEU A 36 8.19 -19.55 -22.85
CA LEU A 36 9.53 -19.67 -23.42
C LEU A 36 9.52 -19.05 -24.83
N MET A 37 10.30 -17.99 -25.00
CA MET A 37 10.31 -17.19 -26.22
C MET A 37 11.72 -17.13 -26.81
N GLN A 38 11.84 -16.61 -28.01
CA GLN A 38 13.13 -16.40 -28.69
C GLN A 38 13.47 -14.90 -28.70
N PRO A 39 14.75 -14.51 -28.78
CA PRO A 39 15.16 -13.14 -28.99
C PRO A 39 14.45 -12.52 -30.19
N GLY A 40 13.92 -11.31 -30.05
CA GLY A 40 13.16 -10.61 -31.10
C GLY A 40 11.80 -11.20 -31.45
N GLN A 41 11.38 -12.29 -30.79
CA GLN A 41 10.08 -12.91 -31.07
C GLN A 41 8.94 -11.96 -30.73
N LYS A 42 7.96 -11.88 -31.64
CA LYS A 42 6.69 -11.20 -31.44
C LYS A 42 5.56 -12.21 -31.35
N GLN A 43 4.69 -12.06 -30.37
CA GLN A 43 3.59 -12.99 -30.15
C GLN A 43 2.41 -12.26 -29.53
N THR A 44 1.20 -12.68 -29.86
CA THR A 44 -0.03 -12.23 -29.19
C THR A 44 -0.58 -13.37 -28.37
N VAL A 45 -0.84 -13.13 -27.09
CA VAL A 45 -1.60 -14.04 -26.21
C VAL A 45 -2.98 -13.48 -25.96
N GLN A 46 -3.90 -14.34 -25.57
CA GLN A 46 -5.30 -13.98 -25.37
C GLN A 46 -5.77 -14.30 -23.95
N VAL A 47 -6.55 -13.39 -23.40
CA VAL A 47 -7.35 -13.60 -22.20
C VAL A 47 -8.81 -13.45 -22.58
N MET A 48 -9.60 -14.52 -22.47
CA MET A 48 -11.05 -14.45 -22.69
C MET A 48 -11.68 -13.72 -21.52
N LEU A 49 -12.32 -12.59 -21.78
CA LEU A 49 -13.09 -11.83 -20.79
C LEU A 49 -14.58 -12.07 -21.01
N SER A 50 -15.30 -12.43 -19.95
CA SER A 50 -16.74 -12.68 -19.98
C SER A 50 -17.46 -11.75 -19.03
N ASN A 51 -18.32 -10.87 -19.55
CA ASN A 51 -19.24 -10.11 -18.74
C ASN A 51 -20.38 -11.04 -18.28
N ARG A 52 -20.65 -11.11 -16.99
CA ARG A 52 -21.73 -11.92 -16.39
C ARG A 52 -22.94 -11.09 -15.97
N ALA A 53 -22.87 -9.78 -16.18
CA ALA A 53 -23.97 -8.87 -15.86
C ALA A 53 -24.93 -8.70 -17.03
N ASP A 54 -26.15 -8.28 -16.72
CA ASP A 54 -27.18 -7.96 -17.73
C ASP A 54 -27.04 -6.53 -18.28
N GLU A 55 -25.95 -5.84 -17.93
CA GLU A 55 -25.62 -4.49 -18.40
C GLU A 55 -24.18 -4.44 -18.96
N GLU A 56 -23.89 -3.40 -19.71
CA GLU A 56 -22.57 -3.15 -20.28
C GLU A 56 -21.54 -2.94 -19.17
N GLN A 57 -20.36 -3.57 -19.32
CA GLN A 57 -19.28 -3.50 -18.36
C GLN A 57 -17.98 -3.07 -19.05
N THR A 58 -17.31 -2.03 -18.53
CA THR A 58 -15.97 -1.62 -18.95
C THR A 58 -14.94 -2.17 -17.96
N ILE A 59 -13.93 -2.85 -18.50
CA ILE A 59 -12.82 -3.44 -17.74
C ILE A 59 -11.56 -2.63 -18.06
N GLU A 60 -10.96 -2.04 -17.04
CA GLU A 60 -9.65 -1.39 -17.13
C GLU A 60 -8.55 -2.46 -17.19
N VAL A 61 -7.58 -2.25 -18.08
CA VAL A 61 -6.46 -3.16 -18.32
C VAL A 61 -5.15 -2.45 -17.99
N GLY A 62 -4.46 -2.91 -16.96
CA GLY A 62 -3.14 -2.44 -16.57
C GLY A 62 -2.07 -3.48 -16.88
N LEU A 63 -0.98 -3.08 -17.52
CA LEU A 63 0.19 -3.92 -17.77
C LEU A 63 1.34 -3.40 -16.90
N ASN A 64 1.74 -4.17 -15.88
CA ASN A 64 2.69 -3.72 -14.89
C ASN A 64 3.84 -4.71 -14.73
N GLY A 65 5.07 -4.19 -14.60
CA GLY A 65 6.22 -5.00 -14.18
C GLY A 65 6.07 -5.45 -12.73
N ALA A 66 6.56 -6.65 -12.44
CA ALA A 66 6.53 -7.19 -11.08
C ALA A 66 7.35 -6.32 -10.11
N LYS A 67 6.83 -6.15 -8.90
CA LYS A 67 7.48 -5.47 -7.78
C LYS A 67 7.50 -6.38 -6.56
N THR A 68 8.33 -6.05 -5.59
CA THR A 68 8.33 -6.69 -4.29
C THR A 68 7.93 -5.66 -3.24
N ASN A 69 6.87 -5.94 -2.49
CA ASN A 69 6.45 -5.03 -1.42
C ASN A 69 7.21 -5.32 -0.11
N SER A 70 7.02 -4.46 0.88
CA SER A 70 7.68 -4.54 2.19
C SER A 70 7.42 -5.83 2.98
N ASN A 71 6.44 -6.62 2.57
CA ASN A 71 6.12 -7.92 3.18
C ASN A 71 6.79 -9.10 2.44
N GLY A 72 7.56 -8.83 1.37
CA GLY A 72 8.12 -9.88 0.53
C GLY A 72 7.08 -10.59 -0.33
N VAL A 73 6.04 -9.88 -0.73
CA VAL A 73 4.99 -10.36 -1.64
C VAL A 73 5.16 -9.70 -2.99
N LEU A 74 4.96 -10.49 -4.04
CA LEU A 74 5.03 -9.99 -5.42
C LEU A 74 3.78 -9.18 -5.75
N GLU A 75 3.96 -7.99 -6.30
CA GLU A 75 2.90 -7.12 -6.78
C GLU A 75 2.98 -6.98 -8.30
N PHE A 76 1.82 -7.09 -8.94
CA PHE A 76 1.66 -7.00 -10.40
C PHE A 76 0.64 -5.92 -10.81
N GLY A 77 0.05 -5.25 -9.83
CA GLY A 77 -0.86 -4.13 -10.04
C GLY A 77 -0.14 -2.79 -10.15
N PRO A 78 -0.88 -1.69 -10.27
CA PRO A 78 -0.32 -0.35 -10.16
C PRO A 78 0.39 -0.18 -8.82
N SER A 79 1.66 0.22 -8.86
CA SER A 79 2.50 0.35 -7.66
C SER A 79 3.36 1.60 -7.72
N ALA A 80 3.55 2.25 -6.56
CA ALA A 80 4.47 3.36 -6.39
C ALA A 80 5.94 2.90 -6.18
N ILE A 81 6.18 1.59 -6.04
CA ILE A 81 7.52 1.01 -5.86
C ILE A 81 8.32 1.24 -7.14
N LYS A 82 9.48 1.87 -6.99
CA LYS A 82 10.37 2.18 -8.11
C LYS A 82 11.00 0.92 -8.68
N ASN A 83 11.43 0.99 -9.94
CA ASN A 83 12.28 -0.02 -10.54
C ASN A 83 13.65 -0.05 -9.83
N ASP A 84 14.19 -1.25 -9.66
CA ASP A 84 15.56 -1.44 -9.25
C ASP A 84 16.54 -1.06 -10.37
N ALA A 85 17.73 -0.60 -9.99
CA ALA A 85 18.76 -0.21 -10.96
C ALA A 85 19.28 -1.39 -11.81
N SER A 86 19.13 -2.63 -11.31
CA SER A 86 19.50 -3.85 -12.03
C SER A 86 18.50 -4.26 -13.10
N LEU A 87 17.30 -3.65 -13.15
CA LEU A 87 16.26 -3.98 -14.13
C LEU A 87 16.67 -3.54 -15.53
N LYS A 88 17.03 -4.50 -16.37
CA LYS A 88 17.47 -4.24 -17.76
C LYS A 88 16.29 -3.99 -18.70
N TYR A 89 15.22 -4.78 -18.59
CA TYR A 89 14.02 -4.69 -19.41
C TYR A 89 12.78 -4.58 -18.53
N ASP A 90 12.06 -3.47 -18.65
CA ASP A 90 10.79 -3.32 -17.96
C ASP A 90 9.68 -4.03 -18.75
N PHE A 91 8.92 -4.87 -18.09
CA PHE A 91 7.79 -5.62 -18.67
C PHE A 91 6.84 -4.73 -19.48
N LYS A 92 6.50 -3.55 -18.97
CA LYS A 92 5.58 -2.61 -19.63
C LYS A 92 6.11 -2.05 -20.97
N ASP A 93 7.42 -2.15 -21.21
CA ASP A 93 8.02 -1.69 -22.47
C ASP A 93 7.91 -2.78 -23.55
N LEU A 94 7.85 -4.05 -23.16
CA LEU A 94 7.79 -5.21 -24.03
C LEU A 94 6.38 -5.71 -24.29
N VAL A 95 5.44 -5.45 -23.36
CA VAL A 95 4.07 -5.97 -23.42
C VAL A 95 3.08 -4.83 -23.64
N LYS A 96 2.22 -4.97 -24.64
CA LYS A 96 1.26 -3.96 -25.05
C LYS A 96 -0.15 -4.55 -25.11
N GLY A 97 -1.16 -3.71 -24.86
CA GLY A 97 -2.56 -4.08 -24.96
C GLY A 97 -3.45 -2.83 -24.88
N PRO A 98 -4.75 -2.97 -25.04
CA PRO A 98 -5.69 -1.89 -24.83
C PRO A 98 -5.69 -1.47 -23.35
N LYS A 99 -5.98 -0.20 -23.06
CA LYS A 99 -6.07 0.31 -21.70
C LYS A 99 -7.40 -0.04 -21.02
N GLU A 100 -8.41 -0.32 -21.83
CA GLU A 100 -9.74 -0.73 -21.37
C GLU A 100 -10.44 -1.56 -22.45
N MET A 101 -11.43 -2.36 -22.04
CA MET A 101 -12.28 -3.16 -22.90
C MET A 101 -13.71 -3.10 -22.39
N THR A 102 -14.64 -2.72 -23.27
CA THR A 102 -16.07 -2.71 -22.96
C THR A 102 -16.73 -3.96 -23.54
N LEU A 103 -17.50 -4.65 -22.71
CA LEU A 103 -18.27 -5.85 -23.04
C LEU A 103 -19.76 -5.56 -22.86
N GLY A 104 -20.56 -5.93 -23.86
CA GLY A 104 -22.03 -5.92 -23.73
C GLY A 104 -22.54 -6.93 -22.70
N PRO A 105 -23.83 -6.92 -22.37
CA PRO A 105 -24.45 -7.89 -21.48
C PRO A 105 -24.18 -9.34 -21.93
N ASN A 106 -23.69 -10.18 -20.99
CA ASN A 106 -23.41 -11.61 -21.24
C ASN A 106 -22.44 -11.87 -22.42
N GLU A 107 -21.66 -10.86 -22.82
CA GLU A 107 -20.68 -10.97 -23.91
C GLU A 107 -19.39 -11.59 -23.42
N THR A 108 -18.76 -12.43 -24.29
CA THR A 108 -17.40 -12.98 -24.11
C THR A 108 -16.55 -12.57 -25.30
N ARG A 109 -15.40 -11.94 -25.05
CA ARG A 109 -14.45 -11.48 -26.09
C ARG A 109 -13.00 -11.70 -25.66
N PRO A 110 -12.09 -11.97 -26.65
CA PRO A 110 -10.66 -12.06 -26.38
C PRO A 110 -10.05 -10.66 -26.17
N LEU A 111 -9.34 -10.50 -25.06
CA LEU A 111 -8.39 -9.43 -24.82
C LEU A 111 -7.04 -9.87 -25.39
N ASN A 112 -6.56 -9.18 -26.42
CA ASN A 112 -5.28 -9.48 -27.07
C ASN A 112 -4.17 -8.70 -26.38
N ILE A 113 -3.11 -9.41 -26.00
CA ILE A 113 -1.89 -8.84 -25.38
C ILE A 113 -0.71 -9.17 -26.29
N GLU A 114 -0.07 -8.15 -26.80
CA GLU A 114 1.08 -8.24 -27.70
C GLU A 114 2.38 -8.23 -26.91
N ILE A 115 3.26 -9.18 -27.20
CA ILE A 115 4.58 -9.32 -26.57
C ILE A 115 5.62 -9.12 -27.66
N SER A 116 6.65 -8.33 -27.38
CA SER A 116 7.81 -8.12 -28.26
C SER A 116 9.07 -8.30 -27.44
N MET A 117 9.74 -9.45 -27.61
CA MET A 117 10.99 -9.73 -26.91
C MET A 117 12.14 -8.85 -27.41
N PRO A 118 13.15 -8.56 -26.56
CA PRO A 118 14.36 -7.88 -26.99
C PRO A 118 15.08 -8.64 -28.11
N GLU A 119 15.68 -7.90 -29.03
CA GLU A 119 16.49 -8.48 -30.11
C GLU A 119 17.78 -9.16 -29.59
N THR A 120 18.29 -8.66 -28.44
CA THR A 120 19.49 -9.19 -27.79
C THR A 120 19.11 -10.31 -26.84
N ASN A 121 19.81 -11.43 -26.93
CA ASN A 121 19.61 -12.56 -26.02
C ASN A 121 19.65 -12.10 -24.54
N TYR A 122 18.68 -12.57 -23.77
CA TYR A 122 18.52 -12.28 -22.35
C TYR A 122 18.42 -13.57 -21.54
N ILE A 123 19.37 -13.75 -20.61
CA ILE A 123 19.33 -14.88 -19.68
C ILE A 123 18.60 -14.41 -18.43
N GLY A 124 17.47 -15.05 -18.14
CA GLY A 124 16.62 -14.76 -17.00
C GLY A 124 15.15 -14.57 -17.31
N LYS A 125 14.44 -14.02 -16.37
CA LYS A 125 12.99 -13.85 -16.43
C LYS A 125 12.61 -12.37 -16.41
N ILE A 126 11.77 -11.97 -17.37
CA ILE A 126 11.10 -10.68 -17.37
C ILE A 126 9.69 -10.93 -16.87
N VAL A 127 9.32 -10.30 -15.76
CA VAL A 127 8.11 -10.66 -15.02
C VAL A 127 7.21 -9.45 -14.87
N GLY A 128 5.93 -9.69 -15.08
CA GLY A 128 4.89 -8.69 -14.86
C GLY A 128 3.52 -9.32 -14.74
N GLY A 129 2.48 -8.53 -14.90
CA GLY A 129 1.12 -9.02 -14.88
C GLY A 129 0.12 -8.13 -15.59
N ILE A 130 -0.99 -8.75 -15.93
CA ILE A 130 -2.18 -8.13 -16.49
C ILE A 130 -3.13 -7.88 -15.34
N HIS A 131 -3.35 -6.63 -15.00
CA HIS A 131 -4.29 -6.19 -13.95
C HIS A 131 -5.61 -5.84 -14.63
N LEU A 132 -6.69 -6.50 -14.22
CA LEU A 132 -8.05 -6.32 -14.75
C LEU A 132 -8.94 -5.82 -13.63
N LYS A 133 -9.54 -4.64 -13.81
CA LYS A 133 -10.42 -4.02 -12.83
C LYS A 133 -11.71 -3.55 -13.49
N SER A 134 -12.84 -3.89 -12.88
CA SER A 134 -14.13 -3.36 -13.32
C SER A 134 -14.20 -1.86 -13.06
N LYS A 135 -14.59 -1.08 -14.07
CA LYS A 135 -14.87 0.34 -13.93
C LYS A 135 -16.29 0.51 -13.39
N PRO A 136 -16.50 1.29 -12.33
CA PRO A 136 -17.84 1.46 -11.80
C PRO A 136 -18.75 2.10 -12.84
N THR A 137 -19.98 1.63 -12.92
CA THR A 137 -21.04 2.25 -13.72
C THR A 137 -21.41 3.62 -13.15
N LYS A 138 -22.04 4.49 -13.94
CA LYS A 138 -22.49 5.80 -13.46
C LYS A 138 -23.38 5.72 -12.24
N LYS A 139 -24.23 4.67 -12.18
CA LYS A 139 -25.11 4.40 -11.04
C LYS A 139 -24.31 4.05 -9.79
N GLU A 140 -23.35 3.15 -9.92
CA GLU A 140 -22.44 2.78 -8.82
C GLU A 140 -21.59 3.95 -8.36
N GLU A 141 -21.10 4.80 -9.27
CA GLU A 141 -20.39 6.04 -8.90
C GLU A 141 -21.26 6.99 -8.06
N GLU A 142 -22.55 7.13 -8.40
CA GLU A 142 -23.47 7.96 -7.63
C GLU A 142 -23.82 7.35 -6.27
N GLU A 143 -23.98 6.03 -6.20
CA GLU A 143 -24.19 5.29 -4.95
C GLU A 143 -22.95 5.35 -4.06
N ASN A 144 -21.77 5.16 -4.63
CA ASN A 144 -20.49 5.24 -3.93
C ASN A 144 -20.22 6.64 -3.33
N LYS A 145 -20.61 7.72 -4.03
CA LYS A 145 -20.53 9.10 -3.50
C LYS A 145 -21.42 9.34 -2.29
N LYS A 146 -22.50 8.57 -2.13
CA LYS A 146 -23.46 8.66 -1.01
C LYS A 146 -23.15 7.68 0.11
N ALA A 147 -22.32 6.67 -0.16
CA ALA A 147 -21.94 5.65 0.80
C ALA A 147 -21.07 6.24 1.90
N THR A 148 -21.37 5.94 3.16
CA THR A 148 -20.57 6.31 4.34
C THR A 148 -19.71 5.17 4.84
N GLY A 149 -19.62 4.07 4.09
CA GLY A 149 -18.93 2.82 4.44
C GLY A 149 -17.73 2.52 3.54
N VAL A 150 -17.16 1.34 3.73
CA VAL A 150 -16.08 0.80 2.89
C VAL A 150 -16.66 0.33 1.56
N ILE A 151 -16.07 0.81 0.46
CA ILE A 151 -16.39 0.35 -0.89
C ILE A 151 -15.34 -0.71 -1.24
N ASN A 152 -15.78 -1.92 -1.53
CA ASN A 152 -14.91 -2.99 -2.00
C ASN A 152 -14.79 -2.94 -3.51
N GLU A 153 -13.56 -2.82 -4.00
CA GLU A 153 -13.24 -2.94 -5.42
C GLU A 153 -12.54 -4.28 -5.67
N TYR A 154 -12.96 -4.99 -6.71
CA TYR A 154 -12.37 -6.26 -7.10
C TYR A 154 -11.51 -6.08 -8.33
N ALA A 155 -10.32 -6.67 -8.31
CA ALA A 155 -9.42 -6.74 -9.45
C ALA A 155 -8.85 -8.16 -9.58
N PHE A 156 -8.65 -8.60 -10.79
CA PHE A 156 -7.90 -9.80 -11.09
C PHE A 156 -6.50 -9.43 -11.52
N VAL A 157 -5.56 -10.30 -11.19
CA VAL A 157 -4.16 -10.19 -11.64
C VAL A 157 -3.74 -11.51 -12.26
N ILE A 158 -3.32 -11.45 -13.52
CA ILE A 158 -2.79 -12.60 -14.26
C ILE A 158 -1.29 -12.38 -14.41
N GLY A 159 -0.48 -13.19 -13.74
CA GLY A 159 0.97 -13.13 -13.88
C GLY A 159 1.43 -13.48 -15.29
N MET A 160 2.55 -12.89 -15.70
CA MET A 160 3.22 -13.22 -16.95
C MET A 160 4.74 -13.27 -16.74
N VAL A 161 5.32 -14.41 -17.03
CA VAL A 161 6.77 -14.67 -16.99
C VAL A 161 7.25 -14.92 -18.43
N LEU A 162 8.22 -14.14 -18.87
CA LEU A 162 8.86 -14.25 -20.17
C LEU A 162 10.31 -14.67 -19.96
N SER A 163 10.76 -15.72 -20.63
CA SER A 163 12.13 -16.22 -20.59
C SER A 163 12.58 -16.66 -21.98
N GLU A 164 13.88 -16.66 -22.23
CA GLU A 164 14.48 -17.16 -23.49
C GLU A 164 15.21 -18.48 -23.28
N SER A 165 15.33 -18.95 -22.05
CA SER A 165 15.93 -20.23 -21.69
C SER A 165 15.45 -20.71 -20.33
N ASP A 166 15.63 -22.00 -20.07
CA ASP A 166 15.39 -22.63 -18.75
C ASP A 166 16.64 -22.58 -17.84
N THR A 167 17.58 -21.69 -18.15
CA THR A 167 18.81 -21.54 -17.37
C THR A 167 18.47 -21.07 -15.95
N VAL A 168 18.86 -21.85 -14.97
CA VAL A 168 18.74 -21.49 -13.57
C VAL A 168 19.77 -20.41 -13.22
N ILE A 169 19.33 -19.29 -12.71
CA ILE A 169 20.19 -18.21 -12.26
C ILE A 169 20.27 -18.26 -10.74
N LYS A 170 21.52 -18.26 -10.23
CA LYS A 170 21.75 -18.15 -8.80
C LYS A 170 21.26 -16.79 -8.28
N PRO A 171 20.43 -16.73 -7.24
CA PRO A 171 20.04 -15.47 -6.62
C PRO A 171 21.24 -14.68 -6.10
N GLU A 172 21.19 -13.36 -6.23
CA GLU A 172 22.19 -12.44 -5.70
C GLU A 172 21.48 -11.24 -5.06
N LEU A 173 21.79 -10.98 -3.79
CA LEU A 173 21.23 -9.86 -3.05
C LEU A 173 22.30 -8.81 -2.73
N SER A 174 21.92 -7.55 -2.80
CA SER A 174 22.76 -6.40 -2.46
C SER A 174 22.04 -5.45 -1.52
N LEU A 175 22.67 -5.13 -0.38
CA LEU A 175 22.13 -4.14 0.55
C LEU A 175 22.42 -2.73 0.04
N ASN A 176 21.40 -1.94 -0.20
CA ASN A 176 21.50 -0.56 -0.66
C ASN A 176 21.74 0.40 0.52
N LYS A 177 20.81 0.41 1.48
CA LYS A 177 20.84 1.30 2.65
C LYS A 177 20.03 0.76 3.82
N VAL A 178 20.34 1.29 5.01
CA VAL A 178 19.48 1.20 6.20
C VAL A 178 19.11 2.62 6.61
N TYR A 179 17.87 2.86 6.96
CA TYR A 179 17.36 4.20 7.26
C TYR A 179 16.12 4.18 8.17
N ALA A 180 15.87 5.28 8.86
CA ALA A 180 14.68 5.47 9.67
C ALA A 180 13.47 5.91 8.84
N GLY A 181 12.26 5.53 9.25
CA GLY A 181 11.02 5.90 8.58
C GLY A 181 9.78 5.49 9.35
N LEU A 182 8.64 5.49 8.68
CA LEU A 182 7.37 5.00 9.22
C LEU A 182 6.85 3.83 8.39
N ALA A 183 6.54 2.72 9.04
CA ALA A 183 5.74 1.63 8.48
C ALA A 183 4.34 1.70 9.10
N ASN A 184 3.30 1.84 8.28
CA ASN A 184 1.92 1.96 8.76
C ASN A 184 1.75 3.03 9.86
N TYR A 185 2.38 4.19 9.69
CA TYR A 185 2.40 5.29 10.66
C TYR A 185 3.02 4.93 12.02
N ARG A 186 3.96 3.96 12.06
CA ARG A 186 4.72 3.58 13.24
C ARG A 186 6.21 3.70 12.99
N ASN A 187 6.94 4.15 14.00
CA ASN A 187 8.40 4.25 13.94
C ASN A 187 9.03 2.93 13.54
N SER A 188 9.87 2.99 12.52
CA SER A 188 10.48 1.79 11.94
C SER A 188 11.86 2.09 11.38
N ILE A 189 12.69 1.06 11.35
CA ILE A 189 13.98 1.06 10.67
C ILE A 189 13.87 0.16 9.46
N PHE A 190 14.27 0.67 8.29
CA PHE A 190 14.15 -0.04 7.03
C PHE A 190 15.51 -0.53 6.55
N ALA A 191 15.57 -1.80 6.12
CA ALA A 191 16.64 -2.32 5.30
C ALA A 191 16.16 -2.35 3.84
N ASN A 192 16.77 -1.51 2.99
CA ASN A 192 16.51 -1.55 1.55
C ASN A 192 17.57 -2.41 0.89
N PHE A 193 17.17 -3.50 0.26
CA PHE A 193 18.05 -4.37 -0.49
C PHE A 193 17.41 -4.83 -1.80
N SER A 194 18.26 -5.16 -2.77
CA SER A 194 17.88 -5.55 -4.13
C SER A 194 18.17 -7.02 -4.37
N ASN A 195 17.24 -7.69 -5.06
CA ASN A 195 17.56 -8.87 -5.85
C ASN A 195 18.12 -8.39 -7.20
N THR A 196 19.43 -8.51 -7.38
CA THR A 196 20.10 -8.06 -8.61
C THR A 196 20.09 -9.13 -9.71
N SER A 197 19.60 -10.33 -9.40
CA SER A 197 19.49 -11.44 -10.33
C SER A 197 18.19 -11.34 -11.15
N ALA A 198 18.28 -11.84 -12.38
CA ALA A 198 17.15 -11.95 -13.27
C ALA A 198 16.30 -13.21 -13.02
N ASP A 199 16.22 -13.67 -11.78
CA ASP A 199 15.36 -14.76 -11.32
C ASP A 199 14.75 -14.43 -9.95
N PHE A 200 13.73 -15.19 -9.58
CA PHE A 200 13.06 -15.05 -8.29
C PHE A 200 13.96 -15.47 -7.13
N VAL A 201 13.85 -14.77 -6.01
CA VAL A 201 14.26 -15.32 -4.70
C VAL A 201 13.01 -15.88 -4.03
N ASN A 202 13.00 -17.18 -3.76
CA ASN A 202 11.86 -17.88 -3.19
C ASN A 202 12.17 -18.35 -1.77
N ASN A 203 11.12 -18.57 -0.95
CA ASN A 203 11.24 -19.11 0.41
C ASN A 203 12.29 -18.34 1.24
N MET A 204 12.29 -17.02 1.08
CA MET A 204 13.27 -16.14 1.71
C MET A 204 12.90 -15.91 3.17
N THR A 205 13.87 -16.00 4.06
CA THR A 205 13.77 -15.56 5.44
C THR A 205 14.72 -14.40 5.66
N VAL A 206 14.23 -13.32 6.28
CA VAL A 206 15.01 -12.15 6.65
C VAL A 206 15.02 -12.02 8.17
N GLU A 207 16.21 -11.98 8.75
CA GLU A 207 16.47 -11.66 10.14
C GLU A 207 17.24 -10.34 10.20
N MET A 208 16.78 -9.41 11.02
CA MET A 208 17.43 -8.11 11.18
C MET A 208 17.49 -7.74 12.65
N GLU A 209 18.67 -7.36 13.10
CA GLU A 209 18.93 -6.86 14.46
C GLU A 209 19.51 -5.46 14.38
N VAL A 210 19.13 -4.60 15.31
CA VAL A 210 19.63 -3.23 15.41
C VAL A 210 20.20 -2.99 16.80
N THR A 211 21.42 -2.46 16.85
CA THR A 211 22.15 -2.08 18.06
C THR A 211 22.56 -0.61 18.03
N LYS A 212 22.83 0.02 19.17
CA LYS A 212 23.56 1.30 19.21
C LYS A 212 25.01 1.05 18.82
N LYS A 213 25.62 1.97 18.11
CA LYS A 213 27.04 1.88 17.72
C LYS A 213 27.92 1.76 18.96
N GLY A 214 28.76 0.70 18.99
CA GLY A 214 29.64 0.40 20.12
C GLY A 214 28.97 -0.40 21.25
N SER A 215 27.74 -0.88 21.07
CA SER A 215 27.04 -1.77 21.98
C SER A 215 26.72 -3.10 21.29
N GLU A 216 26.82 -4.19 22.04
CA GLU A 216 26.38 -5.52 21.58
C GLU A 216 24.92 -5.81 21.99
N ALA A 217 24.28 -4.92 22.77
CA ALA A 217 22.90 -5.11 23.19
C ALA A 217 21.96 -4.83 22.03
N VAL A 218 21.18 -5.83 21.64
CA VAL A 218 20.14 -5.72 20.63
C VAL A 218 19.01 -4.86 21.18
N LEU A 219 18.65 -3.79 20.46
CA LEU A 219 17.54 -2.90 20.79
C LEU A 219 16.25 -3.39 20.14
N TYR A 220 16.31 -3.72 18.86
CA TYR A 220 15.19 -4.17 18.07
C TYR A 220 15.62 -5.32 17.19
N ASP A 221 14.73 -6.31 17.04
CA ASP A 221 14.94 -7.44 16.15
C ASP A 221 13.66 -7.85 15.46
N ILE A 222 13.80 -8.48 14.31
CA ILE A 222 12.70 -9.09 13.56
C ILE A 222 13.19 -10.30 12.78
N LYS A 223 12.35 -11.32 12.71
CA LYS A 223 12.49 -12.46 11.78
C LYS A 223 11.21 -12.64 11.01
N ARG A 224 11.31 -12.66 9.67
CA ARG A 224 10.17 -12.90 8.79
C ARG A 224 10.55 -13.94 7.74
N ALA A 225 9.75 -15.00 7.65
CA ALA A 225 9.91 -16.10 6.71
C ALA A 225 8.87 -16.03 5.58
N ASP A 226 8.95 -16.99 4.67
CA ASP A 226 8.03 -17.20 3.54
C ASP A 226 7.92 -15.99 2.59
N MET A 227 8.97 -15.21 2.50
CA MET A 227 9.07 -14.06 1.62
C MET A 227 9.55 -14.46 0.23
N ARG A 228 9.26 -13.61 -0.76
CA ARG A 228 9.75 -13.76 -2.14
C ARG A 228 10.20 -12.39 -2.67
N MET A 229 11.13 -12.42 -3.62
CA MET A 229 11.45 -11.23 -4.43
C MET A 229 11.31 -11.53 -5.91
N ALA A 230 10.77 -10.55 -6.63
CA ALA A 230 10.75 -10.58 -8.10
C ALA A 230 12.19 -10.44 -8.65
N PRO A 231 12.44 -10.90 -9.89
CA PRO A 231 13.69 -10.62 -10.59
C PRO A 231 13.96 -9.11 -10.68
N ASN A 232 15.21 -8.71 -10.46
CA ASN A 232 15.66 -7.31 -10.61
C ASN A 232 14.74 -6.31 -9.88
N SER A 233 14.40 -6.62 -8.62
CA SER A 233 13.53 -5.80 -7.78
C SER A 233 14.19 -5.45 -6.46
N MET A 234 13.70 -4.44 -5.78
CA MET A 234 14.11 -4.08 -4.43
C MET A 234 12.98 -4.18 -3.43
N ILE A 235 13.34 -4.32 -2.18
CA ILE A 235 12.42 -4.32 -1.03
C ILE A 235 12.87 -3.28 0.00
N ASP A 236 11.91 -2.59 0.61
CA ASP A 236 12.08 -1.85 1.85
C ASP A 236 11.54 -2.72 3.00
N PHE A 237 12.43 -3.49 3.63
CA PHE A 237 12.07 -4.40 4.71
C PHE A 237 11.99 -3.64 6.04
N PRO A 238 10.81 -3.56 6.69
CA PRO A 238 10.62 -2.80 7.92
C PRO A 238 10.89 -3.63 9.16
N LEU A 239 11.58 -3.03 10.13
CA LEU A 239 11.65 -3.43 11.52
C LEU A 239 10.93 -2.38 12.35
N GLU A 240 9.75 -2.71 12.91
CA GLU A 240 8.98 -1.81 13.76
C GLU A 240 9.64 -1.65 15.14
N MET A 241 9.63 -0.43 15.68
CA MET A 241 10.25 -0.09 16.98
C MET A 241 9.32 -0.34 18.17
N ASN A 242 8.30 -1.19 18.02
CA ASN A 242 7.39 -1.66 19.08
C ASN A 242 6.67 -0.54 19.87
N GLY A 243 6.49 0.64 19.27
CA GLY A 243 5.87 1.80 19.91
C GLY A 243 6.86 2.66 20.72
N ASP A 244 8.16 2.41 20.60
CA ASP A 244 9.18 3.26 21.22
C ASP A 244 9.37 4.55 20.44
N GLN A 245 9.75 5.60 21.15
CA GLN A 245 10.20 6.84 20.53
C GLN A 245 11.51 6.59 19.77
N MET A 246 11.57 7.14 18.57
CA MET A 246 12.79 7.15 17.78
C MET A 246 13.79 8.12 18.44
N GLU A 247 14.98 7.65 18.76
CA GLU A 247 16.07 8.46 19.32
C GLU A 247 17.11 8.77 18.24
N ALA A 248 17.59 10.00 18.21
CA ALA A 248 18.73 10.36 17.37
C ALA A 248 20.02 9.68 17.87
N GLY A 249 20.85 9.22 16.95
CA GLY A 249 22.09 8.52 17.30
C GLY A 249 22.72 7.77 16.16
N ASP A 250 23.84 7.12 16.46
CA ASP A 250 24.53 6.21 15.56
C ASP A 250 24.15 4.76 15.91
N TYR A 251 23.80 3.99 14.89
CA TYR A 251 23.30 2.62 15.01
C TYR A 251 24.04 1.67 14.05
N LYS A 252 23.89 0.39 14.29
CA LYS A 252 24.34 -0.70 13.40
C LYS A 252 23.18 -1.66 13.19
N ALA A 253 22.92 -2.01 11.95
CA ALA A 253 22.03 -3.11 11.57
C ALA A 253 22.87 -4.32 11.17
N HIS A 254 22.54 -5.49 11.70
CA HIS A 254 22.98 -6.80 11.27
C HIS A 254 21.81 -7.50 10.60
N ILE A 255 21.98 -7.91 9.34
CA ILE A 255 20.90 -8.46 8.53
C ILE A 255 21.37 -9.78 7.95
N VAL A 256 20.61 -10.84 8.18
CA VAL A 256 20.84 -12.16 7.61
C VAL A 256 19.63 -12.51 6.73
N VAL A 257 19.92 -12.82 5.46
CA VAL A 257 18.89 -13.31 4.54
C VAL A 257 19.24 -14.71 4.10
N THR A 258 18.29 -15.62 4.12
CA THR A 258 18.45 -17.00 3.65
C THR A 258 17.39 -17.35 2.63
N SER A 259 17.74 -18.15 1.62
CA SER A 259 16.82 -18.71 0.63
C SER A 259 17.36 -20.04 0.13
N GLY A 260 16.72 -21.14 0.52
CA GLY A 260 17.26 -22.48 0.28
C GLY A 260 18.62 -22.66 0.93
N GLU A 261 19.66 -22.96 0.14
CA GLU A 261 21.05 -23.10 0.60
C GLU A 261 21.82 -21.78 0.60
N GLU A 262 21.28 -20.73 0.02
CA GLU A 262 21.92 -19.42 -0.08
C GLU A 262 21.75 -18.62 1.20
N LYS A 263 22.82 -17.89 1.56
CA LYS A 263 22.86 -17.02 2.73
C LYS A 263 23.64 -15.75 2.43
N TRP A 264 23.04 -14.61 2.71
CA TRP A 264 23.68 -13.29 2.65
C TRP A 264 23.70 -12.68 4.05
N THR A 265 24.79 -12.03 4.38
CA THR A 265 24.94 -11.33 5.66
C THR A 265 25.41 -9.92 5.38
N PHE A 266 24.73 -8.95 5.96
CA PHE A 266 25.04 -7.54 5.79
C PHE A 266 25.18 -6.87 7.15
N ASP A 267 26.24 -6.09 7.31
CA ASP A 267 26.47 -5.19 8.44
C ASP A 267 26.49 -3.76 7.93
N LYS A 268 25.60 -2.91 8.44
CA LYS A 268 25.48 -1.52 7.98
C LYS A 268 25.34 -0.56 9.16
N ALA A 269 26.30 0.34 9.28
CA ALA A 269 26.14 1.49 10.16
C ALA A 269 25.22 2.52 9.49
N PHE A 270 24.34 3.13 10.29
CA PHE A 270 23.45 4.21 9.87
C PHE A 270 23.25 5.20 11.01
N LYS A 271 22.72 6.36 10.69
CA LYS A 271 22.47 7.42 11.66
C LYS A 271 21.03 7.86 11.58
N ILE A 272 20.43 8.12 12.73
CA ILE A 272 19.16 8.80 12.87
C ILE A 272 19.46 10.22 13.34
N THR A 273 19.05 11.23 12.60
CA THR A 273 19.23 12.63 12.96
C THR A 273 18.13 13.09 13.94
N ASN A 274 18.37 14.19 14.65
CA ASN A 274 17.33 14.79 15.50
C ASN A 274 16.08 15.16 14.70
N GLU A 275 16.28 15.72 13.49
CA GLU A 275 15.16 16.11 12.61
C GLU A 275 14.33 14.91 12.17
N GLU A 276 14.96 13.76 11.86
CA GLU A 276 14.26 12.53 11.51
C GLU A 276 13.49 11.97 12.72
N ALA A 277 14.13 11.91 13.90
CA ALA A 277 13.51 11.44 15.13
C ALA A 277 12.28 12.28 15.48
N ASP A 278 12.42 13.61 15.53
CA ASP A 278 11.32 14.52 15.83
C ASP A 278 10.17 14.40 14.81
N LYS A 279 10.51 14.33 13.51
CA LYS A 279 9.55 14.20 12.42
C LYS A 279 8.74 12.91 12.54
N TYR A 280 9.39 11.77 12.73
CA TYR A 280 8.71 10.48 12.75
C TYR A 280 7.96 10.26 14.05
N ASN A 281 8.50 10.67 15.21
CA ASN A 281 7.80 10.65 16.49
C ASN A 281 6.50 11.49 16.46
N ALA A 282 6.51 12.63 15.78
CA ALA A 282 5.31 13.45 15.63
C ALA A 282 4.22 12.81 14.77
N GLN A 283 4.56 11.86 13.92
CA GLN A 283 3.65 11.18 12.99
C GLN A 283 3.28 9.76 13.45
N ASP A 284 3.98 9.23 14.46
CA ASP A 284 3.70 7.89 14.99
C ASP A 284 2.38 7.90 15.75
N VAL A 285 1.46 7.04 15.31
CA VAL A 285 0.10 6.95 15.89
C VAL A 285 0.05 6.19 17.22
N THR A 286 1.14 5.49 17.58
CA THR A 286 1.22 4.72 18.83
C THR A 286 1.81 5.51 19.98
N LEU A 287 2.56 6.58 19.68
CA LEU A 287 3.11 7.45 20.69
C LEU A 287 2.03 8.36 21.26
N ILE A 288 1.94 8.39 22.58
CA ILE A 288 1.10 9.38 23.26
C ILE A 288 1.77 10.74 23.04
N GLN A 289 1.27 11.47 22.07
CA GLN A 289 1.68 12.87 21.94
C GLN A 289 1.16 13.59 23.16
N GLU A 290 2.05 14.06 24.02
CA GLU A 290 1.71 15.07 25.02
C GLU A 290 1.28 16.33 24.25
N ARG A 291 0.00 16.37 23.88
CA ARG A 291 -0.61 17.61 23.43
C ARG A 291 -0.57 18.55 24.63
N GLY A 292 0.44 19.40 24.66
CA GLY A 292 0.53 20.44 25.67
C GLY A 292 -0.83 21.11 25.80
N ILE A 293 -1.17 21.57 27.02
CA ILE A 293 -2.43 22.23 27.31
C ILE A 293 -2.67 23.32 26.28
N ASP A 294 -3.72 23.18 25.49
CA ASP A 294 -4.10 24.22 24.50
C ASP A 294 -4.65 25.45 25.27
N TRP A 295 -3.72 26.32 25.65
CA TRP A 295 -4.01 27.55 26.37
C TRP A 295 -4.99 28.44 25.62
N LYS A 296 -5.09 28.33 24.29
CA LYS A 296 -6.08 29.07 23.48
C LYS A 296 -7.48 28.54 23.71
N LEU A 297 -7.64 27.21 23.78
CA LEU A 297 -8.92 26.57 24.09
C LEU A 297 -9.36 26.92 25.53
N ILE A 298 -8.44 26.84 26.49
CA ILE A 298 -8.73 27.22 27.89
C ILE A 298 -9.12 28.69 28.01
N ALA A 299 -8.37 29.60 27.35
CA ALA A 299 -8.68 31.02 27.35
C ALA A 299 -10.07 31.28 26.72
N LEU A 300 -10.44 30.56 25.68
CA LEU A 300 -11.75 30.68 25.05
C LEU A 300 -12.88 30.19 25.95
N ILE A 301 -12.69 29.07 26.66
CA ILE A 301 -13.67 28.54 27.62
C ILE A 301 -13.83 29.51 28.80
N VAL A 302 -12.73 29.96 29.40
CA VAL A 302 -12.75 30.89 30.52
C VAL A 302 -13.38 32.25 30.12
N GLY A 303 -13.03 32.76 28.93
CA GLY A 303 -13.63 33.97 28.36
C GLY A 303 -15.13 33.82 28.12
N GLY A 304 -15.58 32.69 27.58
CA GLY A 304 -16.99 32.39 27.37
C GLY A 304 -17.79 32.33 28.68
N VAL A 305 -17.23 31.67 29.71
CA VAL A 305 -17.83 31.62 31.05
C VAL A 305 -17.92 33.03 31.64
N PHE A 306 -16.87 33.83 31.53
CA PHE A 306 -16.85 35.21 32.04
C PHE A 306 -17.91 36.09 31.37
N VAL A 307 -18.08 36.01 30.07
CA VAL A 307 -19.11 36.74 29.31
C VAL A 307 -20.52 36.32 29.73
N THR A 308 -20.76 35.03 29.97
CA THR A 308 -22.06 34.55 30.49
C THR A 308 -22.37 35.10 31.89
N PHE A 309 -21.37 35.12 32.80
CA PHE A 309 -21.54 35.74 34.10
C PHE A 309 -21.85 37.23 34.03
N LEU A 310 -21.17 37.99 33.17
CA LEU A 310 -21.46 39.39 32.92
C LEU A 310 -22.88 39.60 32.36
N ALA A 311 -23.31 38.77 31.41
CA ALA A 311 -24.67 38.88 30.89
C ALA A 311 -25.73 38.64 31.98
N ILE A 312 -25.57 37.60 32.79
CA ILE A 312 -26.45 37.32 33.93
C ILE A 312 -26.45 38.49 34.94
N PHE A 313 -25.29 39.02 35.27
CA PHE A 313 -25.15 40.16 36.17
C PHE A 313 -25.92 41.39 35.68
N PHE A 314 -25.80 41.73 34.37
CA PHE A 314 -26.50 42.87 33.81
C PHE A 314 -28.01 42.64 33.73
N ILE A 315 -28.46 41.40 33.45
CA ILE A 315 -29.89 41.04 33.45
C ILE A 315 -30.46 41.22 34.87
N VAL A 316 -29.80 40.64 35.90
CA VAL A 316 -30.24 40.75 37.29
C VAL A 316 -30.27 42.22 37.79
N ARG A 317 -29.23 42.98 37.41
CA ARG A 317 -29.14 44.43 37.74
C ARG A 317 -30.28 45.23 37.07
N SER A 318 -30.61 44.92 35.81
CA SER A 318 -31.72 45.56 35.09
C SER A 318 -33.07 45.22 35.70
N MET A 319 -33.28 43.96 36.09
CA MET A 319 -34.52 43.51 36.77
C MET A 319 -34.71 44.21 38.12
N ASN A 320 -33.63 44.34 38.91
CA ASN A 320 -33.64 45.01 40.19
C ASN A 320 -33.91 46.52 40.07
N LYS A 321 -33.37 47.18 39.03
CA LYS A 321 -33.68 48.57 38.72
C LYS A 321 -35.17 48.77 38.42
N LYS A 322 -35.78 47.86 37.61
CA LYS A 322 -37.23 47.91 37.30
C LYS A 322 -38.10 47.65 38.54
N LYS A 323 -37.71 46.77 39.46
CA LYS A 323 -38.41 46.54 40.73
C LYS A 323 -38.40 47.76 41.65
N ASN A 324 -37.27 48.44 41.73
CA ASN A 324 -37.12 49.66 42.61
C ASN A 324 -37.86 50.86 42.00
N SER A 325 -37.97 51.03 40.70
CA SER A 325 -38.73 52.11 40.09
C SER A 325 -40.24 51.89 40.26
N LYS A 326 -40.75 50.64 40.24
CA LYS A 326 -42.15 50.33 40.56
C LYS A 326 -42.50 50.57 42.07
N LYS A 327 -41.59 50.35 42.98
CA LYS A 327 -41.81 50.64 44.39
C LYS A 327 -41.83 52.16 44.71
N ARG A 328 -41.04 52.97 44.01
CA ARG A 328 -41.05 54.43 44.13
C ARG A 328 -42.32 55.10 43.57
N GLY A 329 -42.85 54.51 42.46
CA GLY A 329 -44.09 55.01 41.86
C GLY A 329 -45.36 54.77 42.74
N LYS A 330 -45.36 53.65 43.50
CA LYS A 330 -46.49 53.37 44.42
C LYS A 330 -46.48 54.22 45.75
N LYS A 331 -45.29 54.76 46.14
CA LYS A 331 -45.19 55.63 47.32
C LYS A 331 -45.53 57.11 47.11
N LYS A 332 -45.73 57.55 45.85
CA LYS A 332 -46.17 58.91 45.47
C LYS A 332 -47.68 59.04 45.20
N ARG A 333 -48.46 57.97 45.40
CA ARG A 333 -49.92 57.96 45.23
C ARG A 333 -50.66 57.57 46.50
N LYS A 334 -50.13 57.92 47.67
CA LYS A 334 -50.88 57.98 48.95
C LYS A 334 -50.78 59.37 49.51
#